data_ccc5f766e81e4f481aef02cb28b21608
#
_entry.id   ccc5f766e81e4f481aef02cb28b21608
#
_cell.length_a   1.000
_cell.length_b   1.000
_cell.length_c   1.000
_cell.angle_alpha   90.00
_cell.angle_beta   90.00
_cell.angle_gamma   90.00
#
_symmetry.space_group_name_H-M   'P 1'
#
loop_
_entity.id
_entity.type
_entity.pdbx_description
1 polymer ?
#
loop_
_entity_poly.entity_id
_entity_poly.type
_entity_poly.pdbx_seq_one_letter_code
_entity_poly.pdbx_strand_id
1 'polypeptide(L)'
;MTILPRSFQIYVLAVILTAAIFLWLLLPTIPFDSMDELLLFLALIAFASMFPIPDPRGGFITAAGILFYVLVSLHGPGAGLLIAGPGYAVGAAISRKWIPWRTLFNGAQMGLSVALAGLAFRLTGGTLLDPSLRTLLIPLAMSVFTFQLVNNFLVAFYFNRLKGASLLSTWFSDVKDLLVSNLLSIPTAGLLAILYTSVGPAILLAYLVSLPLQRRAHLLYLQQKRIYDQAINSLVLAIDANFPQGKGHSRRVANAAVAIAREMGLSEQWIEEIELASLLHDVGLIGIEAPNEIESSVEVSARFREHTRIGADIVRELPRRNVAKIVLHHHEKYDGTGYPSGLRGDEIPIGARVVAVAEVFDSILAGGFPNSQARSMTEAASAIRREAGRSFDPRVVDGLVSAIESGVILEPNNLEEYRVTSDLQPRSAQG
;
A
#
# COMPACT_ATOMS: atom_id res chain seq x y z
N MET A 1 -30.58 8.44 -1.76
CA MET A 1 -29.78 8.06 -2.97
C MET A 1 -28.95 9.25 -3.35
N THR A 2 -27.66 9.25 -3.09
CA THR A 2 -26.74 10.29 -3.56
C THR A 2 -26.72 10.24 -5.10
N ILE A 3 -27.08 11.36 -5.74
CA ILE A 3 -27.05 11.48 -7.20
C ILE A 3 -25.57 11.43 -7.61
N LEU A 4 -25.16 10.39 -8.33
CA LEU A 4 -23.79 10.25 -8.83
C LEU A 4 -23.43 11.44 -9.74
N PRO A 5 -22.18 11.96 -9.70
CA PRO A 5 -21.75 13.06 -10.55
C PRO A 5 -22.03 12.77 -12.05
N ARG A 6 -22.48 13.76 -12.81
CA ARG A 6 -22.75 13.58 -14.26
C ARG A 6 -21.52 13.08 -15.02
N SER A 7 -20.34 13.60 -14.72
CA SER A 7 -19.08 13.15 -15.34
C SER A 7 -18.80 11.67 -15.09
N PHE A 8 -19.15 11.17 -13.92
CA PHE A 8 -19.03 9.77 -13.57
C PHE A 8 -20.04 8.89 -14.34
N GLN A 9 -21.30 9.34 -14.47
CA GLN A 9 -22.31 8.61 -15.25
C GLN A 9 -21.93 8.51 -16.73
N ILE A 10 -21.40 9.59 -17.32
CA ILE A 10 -20.89 9.62 -18.70
C ILE A 10 -19.73 8.63 -18.87
N TYR A 11 -18.82 8.58 -17.91
CA TYR A 11 -17.70 7.63 -17.93
C TYR A 11 -18.17 6.18 -17.90
N VAL A 12 -19.08 5.82 -16.99
CA VAL A 12 -19.65 4.46 -16.92
C VAL A 12 -20.30 4.07 -18.24
N LEU A 13 -21.11 4.96 -18.82
CA LEU A 13 -21.77 4.73 -20.11
C LEU A 13 -20.75 4.56 -21.24
N ALA A 14 -19.72 5.40 -21.27
CA ALA A 14 -18.65 5.32 -22.28
C ALA A 14 -17.93 3.96 -22.26
N VAL A 15 -17.58 3.45 -21.07
CA VAL A 15 -16.94 2.14 -20.93
C VAL A 15 -17.85 1.01 -21.42
N ILE A 16 -19.16 1.05 -21.09
CA ILE A 16 -20.12 0.05 -21.53
C ILE A 16 -20.30 0.09 -23.04
N LEU A 17 -20.45 1.28 -23.64
CA LEU A 17 -20.58 1.44 -25.08
C LEU A 17 -19.30 0.99 -25.82
N THR A 18 -18.12 1.32 -25.30
CA THR A 18 -16.86 0.85 -25.85
C THR A 18 -16.79 -0.68 -25.83
N ALA A 19 -17.19 -1.33 -24.73
CA ALA A 19 -17.24 -2.78 -24.66
C ALA A 19 -18.19 -3.38 -25.71
N ALA A 20 -19.36 -2.77 -25.91
CA ALA A 20 -20.33 -3.22 -26.93
C ALA A 20 -19.77 -3.07 -28.35
N ILE A 21 -19.09 -1.95 -28.67
CA ILE A 21 -18.44 -1.73 -29.97
C ILE A 21 -17.33 -2.77 -30.19
N PHE A 22 -16.47 -3.00 -29.18
CA PHE A 22 -15.42 -4.01 -29.28
C PHE A 22 -15.98 -5.41 -29.45
N LEU A 23 -17.08 -5.74 -28.78
CA LEU A 23 -17.74 -7.03 -28.94
C LEU A 23 -18.22 -7.21 -30.38
N TRP A 24 -18.83 -6.18 -30.97
CA TRP A 24 -19.26 -6.22 -32.37
C TRP A 24 -18.07 -6.40 -33.34
N LEU A 25 -16.97 -5.67 -33.12
CA LEU A 25 -15.76 -5.78 -33.93
C LEU A 25 -15.07 -7.15 -33.80
N LEU A 26 -15.07 -7.75 -32.62
CA LEU A 26 -14.42 -9.02 -32.34
C LEU A 26 -15.35 -10.23 -32.56
N LEU A 27 -16.61 -10.03 -32.90
CA LEU A 27 -17.58 -11.08 -33.11
C LEU A 27 -17.09 -12.16 -34.10
N PRO A 28 -16.45 -11.82 -35.24
CA PRO A 28 -15.92 -12.82 -36.17
C PRO A 28 -14.75 -13.67 -35.61
N THR A 29 -14.14 -13.25 -34.50
CA THR A 29 -13.01 -13.95 -33.89
C THR A 29 -13.45 -14.93 -32.79
N ILE A 30 -14.74 -14.99 -32.49
CA ILE A 30 -15.29 -15.87 -31.44
C ILE A 30 -15.42 -17.28 -31.99
N PRO A 31 -14.82 -18.30 -31.36
CA PRO A 31 -14.90 -19.70 -31.80
C PRO A 31 -16.24 -20.30 -31.32
N PHE A 32 -17.32 -20.02 -32.05
CA PHE A 32 -18.65 -20.53 -31.70
C PHE A 32 -18.76 -22.06 -31.77
N ASP A 33 -17.87 -22.71 -32.50
CA ASP A 33 -17.80 -24.18 -32.57
C ASP A 33 -17.33 -24.82 -31.24
N SER A 34 -16.69 -24.05 -30.35
CA SER A 34 -16.23 -24.47 -29.02
C SER A 34 -17.10 -23.84 -27.92
N MET A 35 -18.41 -23.71 -28.11
CA MET A 35 -19.31 -23.05 -27.16
C MET A 35 -19.38 -23.77 -25.79
N ASP A 36 -19.23 -25.06 -25.74
CA ASP A 36 -19.15 -25.86 -24.53
C ASP A 36 -17.94 -25.45 -23.67
N GLU A 37 -16.77 -25.28 -24.27
CA GLU A 37 -15.58 -24.79 -23.58
C GLU A 37 -15.75 -23.33 -23.11
N LEU A 38 -16.34 -22.47 -23.95
CA LEU A 38 -16.63 -21.11 -23.57
C LEU A 38 -17.60 -20.99 -22.38
N LEU A 39 -18.63 -21.83 -22.34
CA LEU A 39 -19.57 -21.91 -21.23
C LEU A 39 -18.89 -22.47 -19.96
N LEU A 40 -17.97 -23.43 -20.11
CA LEU A 40 -17.15 -23.90 -18.99
C LEU A 40 -16.31 -22.74 -18.42
N PHE A 41 -15.59 -22.00 -19.26
CA PHE A 41 -14.83 -20.82 -18.81
C PHE A 41 -15.71 -19.77 -18.14
N LEU A 42 -16.91 -19.50 -18.66
CA LEU A 42 -17.88 -18.61 -18.02
C LEU A 42 -18.18 -19.05 -16.58
N ALA A 43 -18.51 -20.35 -16.41
CA ALA A 43 -18.83 -20.92 -15.11
C ALA A 43 -17.62 -20.86 -14.14
N LEU A 44 -16.42 -21.24 -14.63
CA LEU A 44 -15.20 -21.21 -13.84
C LEU A 44 -14.79 -19.79 -13.41
N ILE A 45 -14.90 -18.83 -14.31
CA ILE A 45 -14.61 -17.42 -14.02
C ILE A 45 -15.64 -16.85 -13.04
N ALA A 46 -16.94 -17.17 -13.24
CA ALA A 46 -17.98 -16.76 -12.31
C ALA A 46 -17.71 -17.34 -10.91
N PHE A 47 -17.42 -18.63 -10.83
CA PHE A 47 -17.08 -19.29 -9.56
C PHE A 47 -15.84 -18.66 -8.90
N ALA A 48 -14.73 -18.49 -9.64
CA ALA A 48 -13.51 -17.86 -9.10
C ALA A 48 -13.77 -16.44 -8.60
N SER A 49 -14.65 -15.68 -9.27
CA SER A 49 -15.00 -14.32 -8.91
C SER A 49 -15.93 -14.20 -7.69
N MET A 50 -16.51 -15.33 -7.23
CA MET A 50 -17.24 -15.40 -5.96
C MET A 50 -16.33 -15.36 -4.73
N PHE A 51 -15.01 -15.53 -4.91
CA PHE A 51 -14.00 -15.51 -3.86
C PHE A 51 -13.10 -14.26 -3.97
N PRO A 52 -13.65 -13.04 -3.82
CA PRO A 52 -12.86 -11.82 -3.91
C PRO A 52 -11.82 -11.77 -2.79
N ILE A 53 -10.62 -11.34 -3.13
CA ILE A 53 -9.53 -11.11 -2.19
C ILE A 53 -9.57 -9.61 -1.85
N PRO A 54 -9.78 -9.21 -0.58
CA PRO A 54 -9.77 -7.80 -0.21
C PRO A 54 -8.40 -7.16 -0.50
N ASP A 55 -8.43 -5.99 -1.14
CA ASP A 55 -7.24 -5.14 -1.28
C ASP A 55 -7.17 -4.21 -0.06
N PRO A 56 -6.03 -4.09 0.63
CA PRO A 56 -5.85 -3.15 1.76
C PRO A 56 -6.24 -1.71 1.43
N ARG A 57 -6.17 -1.31 0.15
CA ARG A 57 -6.54 0.03 -0.34
C ARG A 57 -8.04 0.24 -0.60
N GLY A 58 -8.88 -0.74 -0.27
CA GLY A 58 -10.34 -0.64 -0.34
C GLY A 58 -10.97 -1.12 -1.66
N GLY A 59 -10.25 -1.98 -2.41
CA GLY A 59 -10.74 -2.70 -3.58
C GLY A 59 -10.86 -4.20 -3.34
N PHE A 60 -10.95 -4.94 -4.46
CA PHE A 60 -10.90 -6.39 -4.45
C PHE A 60 -10.10 -6.88 -5.65
N ILE A 61 -9.22 -7.84 -5.41
CA ILE A 61 -8.49 -8.55 -6.44
C ILE A 61 -9.28 -9.82 -6.78
N THR A 62 -9.42 -10.11 -8.08
CA THR A 62 -10.08 -11.34 -8.49
C THR A 62 -9.09 -12.50 -8.59
N ALA A 63 -9.49 -13.65 -8.07
CA ALA A 63 -8.75 -14.90 -8.25
C ALA A 63 -8.89 -15.48 -9.68
N ALA A 64 -9.79 -14.91 -10.51
CA ALA A 64 -10.01 -15.35 -11.88
C ALA A 64 -8.92 -14.93 -12.88
N GLY A 65 -7.95 -14.09 -12.48
CA GLY A 65 -6.95 -13.50 -13.39
C GLY A 65 -6.23 -14.52 -14.25
N ILE A 66 -5.78 -15.64 -13.68
CA ILE A 66 -5.10 -16.71 -14.43
C ILE A 66 -6.03 -17.33 -15.48
N LEU A 67 -7.32 -17.53 -15.14
CA LEU A 67 -8.30 -18.06 -16.09
C LEU A 67 -8.52 -17.11 -17.29
N PHE A 68 -8.41 -15.80 -17.09
CA PHE A 68 -8.48 -14.82 -18.17
C PHE A 68 -7.36 -15.03 -19.19
N TYR A 69 -6.13 -15.22 -18.72
CA TYR A 69 -4.97 -15.43 -19.59
C TYR A 69 -5.02 -16.77 -20.31
N VAL A 70 -5.47 -17.84 -19.63
CA VAL A 70 -5.71 -19.13 -20.26
C VAL A 70 -6.80 -19.03 -21.33
N LEU A 71 -7.93 -18.39 -21.02
CA LEU A 71 -9.03 -18.19 -21.96
C LEU A 71 -8.57 -17.47 -23.24
N VAL A 72 -7.84 -16.36 -23.13
CA VAL A 72 -7.45 -15.60 -24.32
C VAL A 72 -6.32 -16.25 -25.10
N SER A 73 -5.47 -17.06 -24.46
CA SER A 73 -4.43 -17.83 -25.15
C SER A 73 -5.01 -18.99 -25.97
N LEU A 74 -6.09 -19.60 -25.50
CA LEU A 74 -6.82 -20.69 -26.18
C LEU A 74 -7.77 -20.15 -27.24
N HIS A 75 -8.67 -19.25 -26.86
CA HIS A 75 -9.84 -18.86 -27.64
C HIS A 75 -9.78 -17.44 -28.21
N GLY A 76 -8.77 -16.66 -27.80
CA GLY A 76 -8.50 -15.31 -28.33
C GLY A 76 -9.33 -14.17 -27.74
N PRO A 77 -9.16 -12.95 -28.31
CA PRO A 77 -9.69 -11.71 -27.71
C PRO A 77 -11.22 -11.63 -27.70
N GLY A 78 -11.90 -12.16 -28.71
CA GLY A 78 -13.38 -12.16 -28.77
C GLY A 78 -13.98 -12.98 -27.64
N ALA A 79 -13.45 -14.16 -27.37
CA ALA A 79 -13.83 -14.99 -26.24
C ALA A 79 -13.53 -14.26 -24.90
N GLY A 80 -12.41 -13.57 -24.81
CA GLY A 80 -12.05 -12.76 -23.63
C GLY A 80 -13.15 -11.75 -23.28
N LEU A 81 -13.67 -11.02 -24.26
CA LEU A 81 -14.72 -10.02 -24.02
C LEU A 81 -16.08 -10.68 -23.71
N LEU A 82 -16.48 -11.70 -24.50
CA LEU A 82 -17.77 -12.35 -24.39
C LEU A 82 -17.93 -13.14 -23.08
N ILE A 83 -16.87 -13.73 -22.59
CA ILE A 83 -16.89 -14.71 -21.48
C ILE A 83 -16.36 -14.09 -20.17
N ALA A 84 -15.18 -13.44 -20.21
CA ALA A 84 -14.55 -12.96 -18.99
C ALA A 84 -15.37 -11.85 -18.32
N GLY A 85 -15.90 -10.90 -19.10
CA GLY A 85 -16.72 -9.82 -18.58
C GLY A 85 -18.00 -10.31 -17.87
N PRO A 86 -18.89 -11.03 -18.55
CA PRO A 86 -20.08 -11.60 -17.93
C PRO A 86 -19.78 -12.57 -16.79
N GLY A 87 -18.80 -13.47 -16.93
CA GLY A 87 -18.40 -14.39 -15.86
C GLY A 87 -17.98 -13.66 -14.59
N TYR A 88 -17.12 -12.64 -14.73
CA TYR A 88 -16.73 -11.79 -13.60
C TYR A 88 -17.93 -11.05 -13.01
N ALA A 89 -18.81 -10.47 -13.83
CA ALA A 89 -19.98 -9.74 -13.39
C ALA A 89 -20.94 -10.61 -12.58
N VAL A 90 -21.20 -11.84 -13.04
CA VAL A 90 -22.07 -12.81 -12.35
C VAL A 90 -21.45 -13.20 -10.99
N GLY A 91 -20.20 -13.61 -10.96
CA GLY A 91 -19.53 -13.99 -9.72
C GLY A 91 -19.46 -12.84 -8.69
N ALA A 92 -19.15 -11.64 -9.16
CA ALA A 92 -19.14 -10.44 -8.33
C ALA A 92 -20.53 -10.06 -7.81
N ALA A 93 -21.60 -10.25 -8.60
CA ALA A 93 -22.98 -9.98 -8.19
C ALA A 93 -23.46 -10.98 -7.12
N ILE A 94 -23.07 -12.25 -7.22
CA ILE A 94 -23.41 -13.28 -6.22
C ILE A 94 -22.69 -13.03 -4.89
N SER A 95 -21.40 -12.67 -4.93
CA SER A 95 -20.56 -12.52 -3.73
C SER A 95 -20.74 -11.18 -3.00
N ARG A 96 -21.33 -10.17 -3.66
CA ARG A 96 -21.44 -8.80 -3.15
C ARG A 96 -22.88 -8.33 -3.30
N LYS A 97 -23.20 -7.20 -2.62
CA LYS A 97 -24.50 -6.56 -2.82
C LYS A 97 -24.68 -6.18 -4.29
N TRP A 98 -25.67 -6.81 -4.94
CA TRP A 98 -25.97 -6.55 -6.35
C TRP A 98 -26.43 -5.11 -6.56
N ILE A 99 -25.73 -4.40 -7.42
CA ILE A 99 -26.06 -3.05 -7.88
C ILE A 99 -25.95 -3.09 -9.40
N PRO A 100 -27.07 -3.03 -10.16
CA PRO A 100 -27.10 -3.33 -11.59
C PRO A 100 -26.05 -2.56 -12.42
N TRP A 101 -25.95 -1.24 -12.26
CA TRP A 101 -25.02 -0.43 -13.03
C TRP A 101 -23.53 -0.75 -12.70
N ARG A 102 -23.22 -1.08 -11.42
CA ARG A 102 -21.85 -1.49 -11.03
C ARG A 102 -21.49 -2.85 -11.61
N THR A 103 -22.45 -3.77 -11.62
CA THR A 103 -22.26 -5.09 -12.20
C THR A 103 -21.99 -5.00 -13.69
N LEU A 104 -22.77 -4.19 -14.42
CA LEU A 104 -22.61 -3.98 -15.86
C LEU A 104 -21.30 -3.26 -16.17
N PHE A 105 -20.96 -2.21 -15.42
CA PHE A 105 -19.66 -1.51 -15.56
C PHE A 105 -18.48 -2.44 -15.32
N ASN A 106 -18.49 -3.19 -14.23
CA ASN A 106 -17.40 -4.11 -13.87
C ASN A 106 -17.23 -5.21 -14.92
N GLY A 107 -18.33 -5.74 -15.47
CA GLY A 107 -18.29 -6.70 -16.56
C GLY A 107 -17.70 -6.10 -17.84
N ALA A 108 -18.15 -4.92 -18.23
CA ALA A 108 -17.65 -4.22 -19.41
C ALA A 108 -16.15 -3.88 -19.27
N GLN A 109 -15.75 -3.32 -18.16
CA GLN A 109 -14.36 -2.97 -17.85
C GLN A 109 -13.45 -4.19 -17.85
N MET A 110 -13.89 -5.28 -17.19
CA MET A 110 -13.10 -6.51 -17.14
C MET A 110 -13.01 -7.16 -18.52
N GLY A 111 -14.12 -7.25 -19.25
CA GLY A 111 -14.17 -7.81 -20.61
C GLY A 111 -13.23 -7.05 -21.57
N LEU A 112 -13.27 -5.72 -21.55
CA LEU A 112 -12.35 -4.88 -22.34
C LEU A 112 -10.88 -5.15 -22.00
N SER A 113 -10.55 -5.19 -20.72
CA SER A 113 -9.18 -5.43 -20.26
C SER A 113 -8.66 -6.80 -20.72
N VAL A 114 -9.51 -7.85 -20.62
CA VAL A 114 -9.17 -9.21 -21.06
C VAL A 114 -9.09 -9.32 -22.59
N ALA A 115 -9.99 -8.64 -23.32
CA ALA A 115 -9.93 -8.64 -24.79
C ALA A 115 -8.66 -7.96 -25.32
N LEU A 116 -8.28 -6.81 -24.75
CA LEU A 116 -7.04 -6.12 -25.13
C LEU A 116 -5.80 -6.93 -24.76
N ALA A 117 -5.82 -7.64 -23.64
CA ALA A 117 -4.79 -8.59 -23.27
C ALA A 117 -4.67 -9.75 -24.27
N GLY A 118 -5.79 -10.30 -24.72
CA GLY A 118 -5.82 -11.34 -25.76
C GLY A 118 -5.34 -10.83 -27.13
N LEU A 119 -5.65 -9.58 -27.45
CA LEU A 119 -5.13 -8.94 -28.64
C LEU A 119 -3.60 -8.77 -28.58
N ALA A 120 -3.07 -8.32 -27.44
CA ALA A 120 -1.63 -8.23 -27.22
C ALA A 120 -0.94 -9.60 -27.34
N PHE A 121 -1.54 -10.67 -26.78
CA PHE A 121 -1.05 -12.04 -26.94
C PHE A 121 -0.90 -12.41 -28.42
N ARG A 122 -1.93 -12.20 -29.24
CA ARG A 122 -1.92 -12.53 -30.67
C ARG A 122 -0.96 -11.65 -31.47
N LEU A 123 -0.95 -10.34 -31.26
CA LEU A 123 -0.09 -9.40 -31.97
C LEU A 123 1.40 -9.64 -31.72
N THR A 124 1.74 -10.22 -30.57
CA THR A 124 3.13 -10.60 -30.25
C THR A 124 3.50 -12.02 -30.68
N GLY A 125 2.65 -12.68 -31.48
CA GLY A 125 2.91 -14.00 -32.04
C GLY A 125 2.59 -15.16 -31.09
N GLY A 126 1.69 -14.92 -30.11
CA GLY A 126 1.28 -15.94 -29.15
C GLY A 126 0.57 -17.13 -29.78
N THR A 127 1.04 -18.35 -29.48
CA THR A 127 0.45 -19.62 -29.89
C THR A 127 0.72 -20.71 -28.88
N LEU A 128 -0.14 -21.74 -28.88
CA LEU A 128 0.01 -22.96 -28.09
C LEU A 128 0.42 -24.18 -28.94
N LEU A 129 0.53 -24.01 -30.26
CA LEU A 129 0.90 -25.13 -31.17
C LEU A 129 2.36 -25.57 -31.00
N ASP A 130 3.25 -24.60 -30.70
CA ASP A 130 4.67 -24.88 -30.39
C ASP A 130 5.08 -23.95 -29.22
N PRO A 131 4.78 -24.34 -27.99
CA PRO A 131 5.00 -23.49 -26.83
C PRO A 131 6.49 -23.34 -26.52
N SER A 132 6.97 -22.10 -26.60
CA SER A 132 8.35 -21.71 -26.32
C SER A 132 8.41 -20.40 -25.55
N LEU A 133 9.61 -19.94 -25.18
CA LEU A 133 9.79 -18.61 -24.61
C LEU A 133 9.21 -17.53 -25.52
N ARG A 134 9.43 -17.62 -26.85
CA ARG A 134 9.00 -16.61 -27.80
C ARG A 134 7.51 -16.67 -28.15
N THR A 135 6.95 -17.87 -28.26
CA THR A 135 5.58 -18.09 -28.74
C THR A 135 4.55 -18.18 -27.60
N LEU A 136 4.98 -18.39 -26.37
CA LEU A 136 4.07 -18.47 -25.22
C LEU A 136 4.41 -17.47 -24.11
N LEU A 137 5.64 -17.52 -23.53
CA LEU A 137 5.92 -16.75 -22.33
C LEU A 137 6.01 -15.25 -22.58
N ILE A 138 6.66 -14.79 -23.66
CA ILE A 138 6.71 -13.37 -24.03
C ILE A 138 5.32 -12.84 -24.38
N PRO A 139 4.50 -13.49 -25.23
CA PRO A 139 3.13 -13.07 -25.49
C PRO A 139 2.24 -13.07 -24.24
N LEU A 140 2.37 -14.06 -23.35
CA LEU A 140 1.67 -14.04 -22.06
C LEU A 140 2.11 -12.87 -21.18
N ALA A 141 3.40 -12.57 -21.12
CA ALA A 141 3.89 -11.40 -20.38
C ALA A 141 3.29 -10.10 -20.93
N MET A 142 3.24 -9.94 -22.26
CA MET A 142 2.61 -8.79 -22.90
C MET A 142 1.10 -8.74 -22.64
N SER A 143 0.44 -9.90 -22.62
CA SER A 143 -0.98 -10.04 -22.25
C SER A 143 -1.24 -9.58 -20.82
N VAL A 144 -0.47 -10.09 -19.85
CA VAL A 144 -0.55 -9.71 -18.43
C VAL A 144 -0.29 -8.22 -18.24
N PHE A 145 0.75 -7.69 -18.87
CA PHE A 145 1.10 -6.27 -18.79
C PHE A 145 -0.02 -5.38 -19.37
N THR A 146 -0.55 -5.73 -20.55
CA THR A 146 -1.65 -4.99 -21.18
C THR A 146 -2.90 -5.02 -20.31
N PHE A 147 -3.25 -6.19 -19.76
CA PHE A 147 -4.38 -6.30 -18.83
C PHE A 147 -4.21 -5.34 -17.65
N GLN A 148 -3.05 -5.33 -17.02
CA GLN A 148 -2.80 -4.48 -15.85
C GLN A 148 -2.86 -3.00 -16.18
N LEU A 149 -2.23 -2.58 -17.29
CA LEU A 149 -2.28 -1.18 -17.73
C LEU A 149 -3.72 -0.72 -17.95
N VAL A 150 -4.49 -1.48 -18.71
CA VAL A 150 -5.87 -1.11 -19.07
C VAL A 150 -6.79 -1.18 -17.85
N ASN A 151 -6.75 -2.28 -17.10
CA ASN A 151 -7.60 -2.47 -15.94
C ASN A 151 -7.35 -1.40 -14.87
N ASN A 152 -6.09 -1.16 -14.53
CA ASN A 152 -5.73 -0.17 -13.50
C ASN A 152 -6.04 1.26 -13.97
N PHE A 153 -5.84 1.56 -15.26
CA PHE A 153 -6.24 2.87 -15.81
C PHE A 153 -7.75 3.10 -15.68
N LEU A 154 -8.56 2.13 -16.09
CA LEU A 154 -10.03 2.24 -15.99
C LEU A 154 -10.49 2.38 -14.53
N VAL A 155 -9.85 1.66 -13.60
CA VAL A 155 -10.15 1.75 -12.16
C VAL A 155 -9.67 3.08 -11.57
N ALA A 156 -8.46 3.54 -11.90
CA ALA A 156 -7.96 4.84 -11.44
C ALA A 156 -8.84 5.99 -11.94
N PHE A 157 -9.30 5.92 -13.20
CA PHE A 157 -10.21 6.90 -13.75
C PHE A 157 -11.60 6.87 -13.07
N TYR A 158 -12.09 5.67 -12.70
CA TYR A 158 -13.29 5.51 -11.89
C TYR A 158 -13.17 6.27 -10.56
N PHE A 159 -12.08 6.09 -9.81
CA PHE A 159 -11.88 6.79 -8.54
C PHE A 159 -11.65 8.30 -8.73
N ASN A 160 -10.95 8.70 -9.79
CA ASN A 160 -10.80 10.11 -10.13
C ASN A 160 -12.17 10.80 -10.32
N ARG A 161 -13.09 10.18 -11.11
CA ARG A 161 -14.42 10.74 -11.38
C ARG A 161 -15.38 10.68 -10.20
N LEU A 162 -15.22 9.69 -9.32
CA LEU A 162 -16.08 9.49 -8.16
C LEU A 162 -15.65 10.29 -6.93
N LYS A 163 -14.34 10.38 -6.68
CA LYS A 163 -13.75 10.92 -5.43
C LYS A 163 -12.81 12.11 -5.66
N GLY A 164 -12.55 12.52 -6.89
CA GLY A 164 -11.57 13.58 -7.21
C GLY A 164 -10.11 13.17 -6.98
N ALA A 165 -9.81 11.86 -6.83
CA ALA A 165 -8.45 11.38 -6.64
C ALA A 165 -7.54 11.72 -7.84
N SER A 166 -6.25 11.95 -7.61
CA SER A 166 -5.29 12.15 -8.68
C SER A 166 -5.17 10.89 -9.55
N LEU A 167 -5.39 11.04 -10.87
CA LEU A 167 -5.36 9.92 -11.81
C LEU A 167 -3.99 9.25 -11.88
N LEU A 168 -2.94 10.07 -12.04
CA LEU A 168 -1.57 9.57 -12.24
C LEU A 168 -1.01 8.92 -10.97
N SER A 169 -1.17 9.54 -9.80
CA SER A 169 -0.67 8.98 -8.56
C SER A 169 -1.35 7.65 -8.21
N THR A 170 -2.68 7.58 -8.37
CA THR A 170 -3.44 6.34 -8.14
C THR A 170 -2.99 5.23 -9.11
N TRP A 171 -2.84 5.56 -10.39
CA TRP A 171 -2.45 4.60 -11.41
C TRP A 171 -1.03 4.05 -11.22
N PHE A 172 -0.04 4.94 -10.98
CA PHE A 172 1.35 4.52 -10.75
C PHE A 172 1.52 3.68 -9.48
N SER A 173 0.84 4.04 -8.39
CA SER A 173 0.82 3.26 -7.15
C SER A 173 0.30 1.85 -7.41
N ASP A 174 -0.83 1.72 -8.11
CA ASP A 174 -1.45 0.43 -8.39
C ASP A 174 -0.60 -0.45 -9.31
N VAL A 175 0.05 0.14 -10.31
CA VAL A 175 0.92 -0.61 -11.24
C VAL A 175 2.15 -1.18 -10.53
N LYS A 176 2.83 -0.38 -9.68
CA LYS A 176 4.04 -0.80 -8.96
C LYS A 176 3.79 -2.02 -8.07
N ASP A 177 2.71 -1.99 -7.29
CA ASP A 177 2.42 -3.04 -6.30
C ASP A 177 1.93 -4.34 -6.94
N LEU A 178 1.25 -4.25 -8.10
CA LEU A 178 0.72 -5.40 -8.81
C LEU A 178 1.72 -6.07 -9.75
N LEU A 179 2.80 -5.39 -10.13
CA LEU A 179 3.81 -5.97 -11.04
C LEU A 179 4.41 -7.27 -10.47
N VAL A 180 4.82 -7.26 -9.21
CA VAL A 180 5.46 -8.43 -8.57
C VAL A 180 4.50 -9.61 -8.47
N SER A 181 3.25 -9.38 -8.02
CA SER A 181 2.24 -10.44 -7.88
C SER A 181 1.83 -11.03 -9.23
N ASN A 182 1.83 -10.22 -10.28
CA ASN A 182 1.43 -10.66 -11.62
C ASN A 182 2.54 -11.37 -12.40
N LEU A 183 3.81 -11.14 -12.07
CA LEU A 183 4.93 -11.92 -12.66
C LEU A 183 4.76 -13.43 -12.45
N LEU A 184 4.25 -13.85 -11.29
CA LEU A 184 3.96 -15.27 -11.00
C LEU A 184 2.77 -15.80 -11.80
N SER A 185 1.88 -14.95 -12.30
CA SER A 185 0.74 -15.36 -13.14
C SER A 185 1.18 -15.85 -14.51
N ILE A 186 2.31 -15.35 -15.04
CA ILE A 186 2.79 -15.68 -16.39
C ILE A 186 3.14 -17.17 -16.50
N PRO A 187 4.08 -17.73 -15.72
CA PRO A 187 4.41 -19.14 -15.81
C PRO A 187 3.23 -20.03 -15.43
N THR A 188 2.39 -19.61 -14.46
CA THR A 188 1.22 -20.39 -14.04
C THR A 188 0.17 -20.45 -15.14
N ALA A 189 -0.14 -19.35 -15.81
CA ALA A 189 -1.08 -19.32 -16.92
C ALA A 189 -0.55 -20.12 -18.13
N GLY A 190 0.75 -19.99 -18.41
CA GLY A 190 1.40 -20.79 -19.47
C GLY A 190 1.35 -22.28 -19.22
N LEU A 191 1.69 -22.70 -17.99
CA LEU A 191 1.61 -24.10 -17.59
C LEU A 191 0.17 -24.64 -17.68
N LEU A 192 -0.81 -23.90 -17.16
CA LEU A 192 -2.22 -24.30 -17.24
C LEU A 192 -2.73 -24.38 -18.68
N ALA A 193 -2.32 -23.44 -19.55
CA ALA A 193 -2.69 -23.47 -20.97
C ALA A 193 -2.11 -24.70 -21.68
N ILE A 194 -0.84 -25.05 -21.43
CA ILE A 194 -0.20 -26.26 -21.97
C ILE A 194 -0.90 -27.51 -21.43
N LEU A 195 -1.13 -27.59 -20.12
CA LEU A 195 -1.79 -28.74 -19.51
C LEU A 195 -3.24 -28.89 -20.01
N TYR A 196 -3.94 -27.79 -20.26
CA TYR A 196 -5.27 -27.82 -20.85
C TYR A 196 -5.28 -28.50 -22.21
N THR A 197 -4.34 -28.17 -23.10
CA THR A 197 -4.23 -28.82 -24.42
C THR A 197 -3.83 -30.29 -24.35
N SER A 198 -3.16 -30.73 -23.28
CA SER A 198 -2.64 -32.08 -23.13
C SER A 198 -3.57 -33.01 -22.32
N VAL A 199 -4.17 -32.51 -21.26
CA VAL A 199 -4.99 -33.28 -20.28
C VAL A 199 -6.47 -32.92 -20.40
N GLY A 200 -6.81 -31.79 -21.02
CA GLY A 200 -8.15 -31.29 -21.15
C GLY A 200 -8.62 -30.41 -19.96
N PRO A 201 -9.92 -30.07 -19.92
CA PRO A 201 -10.46 -29.07 -18.99
C PRO A 201 -10.38 -29.46 -17.50
N ALA A 202 -10.16 -30.73 -17.16
CA ALA A 202 -10.03 -31.19 -15.78
C ALA A 202 -8.93 -30.44 -14.99
N ILE A 203 -7.88 -29.95 -15.68
CA ILE A 203 -6.79 -29.17 -15.05
C ILE A 203 -7.30 -27.84 -14.48
N LEU A 204 -8.28 -27.21 -15.11
CA LEU A 204 -8.85 -25.96 -14.63
C LEU A 204 -9.68 -26.19 -13.35
N LEU A 205 -10.35 -27.35 -13.22
CA LEU A 205 -11.03 -27.72 -11.98
C LEU A 205 -10.02 -27.93 -10.84
N ALA A 206 -8.89 -28.57 -11.10
CA ALA A 206 -7.81 -28.71 -10.13
C ALA A 206 -7.26 -27.35 -9.67
N TYR A 207 -7.13 -26.38 -10.59
CA TYR A 207 -6.76 -25.01 -10.25
C TYR A 207 -7.79 -24.36 -9.32
N LEU A 208 -9.10 -24.53 -9.58
CA LEU A 208 -10.15 -23.96 -8.75
C LEU A 208 -10.11 -24.42 -7.28
N VAL A 209 -9.72 -25.68 -7.04
CA VAL A 209 -9.56 -26.21 -5.67
C VAL A 209 -8.54 -25.41 -4.86
N SER A 210 -7.53 -24.85 -5.51
CA SER A 210 -6.53 -24.02 -4.84
C SER A 210 -7.04 -22.65 -4.40
N LEU A 211 -8.10 -22.09 -5.02
CA LEU A 211 -8.55 -20.71 -4.79
C LEU A 211 -9.05 -20.45 -3.37
N PRO A 212 -9.88 -21.30 -2.74
CA PRO A 212 -10.27 -21.11 -1.34
C PRO A 212 -9.07 -21.11 -0.40
N LEU A 213 -8.07 -21.94 -0.67
CA LEU A 213 -6.84 -22.02 0.12
C LEU A 213 -6.01 -20.73 -0.03
N GLN A 214 -5.80 -20.27 -1.26
CA GLN A 214 -5.09 -19.01 -1.54
C GLN A 214 -5.82 -17.82 -0.86
N ARG A 215 -7.14 -17.74 -1.00
CA ARG A 215 -7.94 -16.72 -0.32
C ARG A 215 -7.80 -16.80 1.20
N ARG A 216 -7.86 -18.00 1.79
CA ARG A 216 -7.73 -18.18 3.23
C ARG A 216 -6.33 -17.76 3.72
N ALA A 217 -5.28 -18.14 3.02
CA ALA A 217 -3.90 -17.73 3.33
C ALA A 217 -3.76 -16.20 3.31
N HIS A 218 -4.32 -15.55 2.28
CA HIS A 218 -4.29 -14.09 2.18
C HIS A 218 -5.10 -13.40 3.29
N LEU A 219 -6.28 -13.90 3.62
CA LEU A 219 -7.09 -13.38 4.73
C LEU A 219 -6.37 -13.52 6.08
N LEU A 220 -5.71 -14.67 6.32
CA LEU A 220 -4.89 -14.87 7.53
C LEU A 220 -3.72 -13.89 7.58
N TYR A 221 -3.04 -13.66 6.46
CA TYR A 221 -1.99 -12.64 6.37
C TYR A 221 -2.50 -11.24 6.72
N LEU A 222 -3.65 -10.82 6.14
CA LEU A 222 -4.25 -9.52 6.46
C LEU A 222 -4.69 -9.43 7.93
N GLN A 223 -5.23 -10.51 8.48
CA GLN A 223 -5.60 -10.58 9.89
C GLN A 223 -4.37 -10.45 10.79
N GLN A 224 -3.30 -11.17 10.50
CA GLN A 224 -2.04 -11.09 11.24
C GLN A 224 -1.45 -9.68 11.19
N LYS A 225 -1.41 -9.06 10.00
CA LYS A 225 -0.97 -7.68 9.85
C LYS A 225 -1.82 -6.72 10.69
N ARG A 226 -3.14 -6.86 10.66
CA ARG A 226 -4.05 -6.02 11.47
C ARG A 226 -3.80 -6.19 12.96
N ILE A 227 -3.62 -7.43 13.45
CA ILE A 227 -3.32 -7.69 14.87
C ILE A 227 -1.99 -7.03 15.25
N TYR A 228 -0.98 -7.12 14.39
CA TYR A 228 0.31 -6.48 14.61
C TYR A 228 0.15 -4.94 14.71
N ASP A 229 -0.54 -4.31 13.75
CA ASP A 229 -0.78 -2.86 13.76
C ASP A 229 -1.58 -2.42 15.00
N GLN A 230 -2.57 -3.21 15.42
CA GLN A 230 -3.34 -2.96 16.64
C GLN A 230 -2.49 -3.07 17.90
N ALA A 231 -1.58 -4.05 17.99
CA ALA A 231 -0.67 -4.19 19.11
C ALA A 231 0.27 -2.99 19.23
N ILE A 232 0.85 -2.54 18.11
CA ILE A 232 1.68 -1.32 18.09
C ILE A 232 0.87 -0.10 18.54
N ASN A 233 -0.34 0.10 17.99
CA ASN A 233 -1.20 1.21 18.40
C ASN A 233 -1.57 1.16 19.90
N SER A 234 -1.77 -0.03 20.46
CA SER A 234 -2.05 -0.19 21.89
C SER A 234 -0.86 0.20 22.77
N LEU A 235 0.36 -0.14 22.33
CA LEU A 235 1.60 0.31 23.00
C LEU A 235 1.73 1.83 22.95
N VAL A 236 1.51 2.45 21.79
CA VAL A 236 1.53 3.93 21.64
C VAL A 236 0.52 4.58 22.57
N LEU A 237 -0.71 4.06 22.64
CA LEU A 237 -1.74 4.58 23.55
C LEU A 237 -1.35 4.41 25.03
N ALA A 238 -0.65 3.34 25.39
CA ALA A 238 -0.16 3.13 26.75
C ALA A 238 0.94 4.14 27.10
N ILE A 239 1.84 4.47 26.14
CA ILE A 239 2.84 5.52 26.31
C ILE A 239 2.15 6.87 26.53
N ASP A 240 1.25 7.23 25.62
CA ASP A 240 0.50 8.51 25.67
C ASP A 240 -0.33 8.66 26.96
N ALA A 241 -0.85 7.56 27.52
CA ALA A 241 -1.62 7.58 28.77
C ALA A 241 -0.75 7.87 30.00
N ASN A 242 0.50 7.41 30.00
CA ASN A 242 1.46 7.69 31.08
C ASN A 242 2.04 9.10 31.01
N PHE A 243 1.98 9.74 29.85
CA PHE A 243 2.48 11.09 29.61
C PHE A 243 1.39 11.98 28.98
N PRO A 244 0.42 12.49 29.76
CA PRO A 244 -0.75 13.21 29.23
C PRO A 244 -0.42 14.43 28.36
N GLN A 245 0.75 15.07 28.58
CA GLN A 245 1.24 16.19 27.75
C GLN A 245 1.69 15.71 26.36
N GLY A 246 1.96 14.41 26.22
CA GLY A 246 2.39 13.75 24.97
C GLY A 246 1.26 13.17 24.12
N LYS A 247 -0.02 13.38 24.46
CA LYS A 247 -1.12 12.77 23.71
C LYS A 247 -0.97 12.98 22.20
N GLY A 248 -0.82 11.87 21.45
CA GLY A 248 -0.59 11.88 20.02
C GLY A 248 0.84 12.26 19.58
N HIS A 249 1.75 12.51 20.51
CA HIS A 249 3.15 12.87 20.23
C HIS A 249 3.84 11.84 19.34
N SER A 250 3.86 10.57 19.74
CA SER A 250 4.51 9.51 18.97
C SER A 250 4.01 9.44 17.53
N ARG A 251 2.71 9.67 17.29
CA ARG A 251 2.12 9.69 15.95
C ARG A 251 2.56 10.93 15.15
N ARG A 252 2.60 12.10 15.78
CA ARG A 252 3.06 13.32 15.10
C ARG A 252 4.55 13.24 14.76
N VAL A 253 5.38 12.73 15.68
CA VAL A 253 6.81 12.47 15.42
C VAL A 253 6.97 11.49 14.26
N ALA A 254 6.23 10.39 14.22
CA ALA A 254 6.28 9.43 13.13
C ALA A 254 5.89 10.06 11.78
N ASN A 255 4.85 10.88 11.75
CA ASN A 255 4.43 11.58 10.52
C ASN A 255 5.52 12.53 10.02
N ALA A 256 6.12 13.33 10.90
CA ALA A 256 7.21 14.24 10.55
C ALA A 256 8.45 13.47 10.09
N ALA A 257 8.84 12.40 10.80
CA ALA A 257 10.00 11.57 10.45
C ALA A 257 9.85 10.89 9.08
N VAL A 258 8.66 10.38 8.76
CA VAL A 258 8.35 9.81 7.44
C VAL A 258 8.45 10.87 6.33
N ALA A 259 7.92 12.07 6.56
CA ALA A 259 8.01 13.17 5.61
C ALA A 259 9.48 13.56 5.33
N ILE A 260 10.27 13.73 6.38
CA ILE A 260 11.72 14.02 6.29
C ILE A 260 12.43 12.89 5.51
N ALA A 261 12.20 11.63 5.88
CA ALA A 261 12.85 10.47 5.27
C ALA A 261 12.55 10.37 3.76
N ARG A 262 11.35 10.74 3.32
CA ARG A 262 10.96 10.79 1.90
C ARG A 262 11.64 11.91 1.14
N GLU A 263 11.67 13.11 1.69
CA GLU A 263 12.39 14.24 1.09
C GLU A 263 13.90 13.97 0.97
N MET A 264 14.46 13.20 1.90
CA MET A 264 15.84 12.72 1.81
C MET A 264 16.03 11.58 0.78
N GLY A 265 14.98 11.07 0.15
CA GLY A 265 15.05 9.97 -0.82
C GLY A 265 15.46 8.63 -0.21
N LEU A 266 15.16 8.39 1.07
CA LEU A 266 15.45 7.11 1.71
C LEU A 266 14.56 6.00 1.12
N SER A 267 15.06 4.75 1.14
CA SER A 267 14.30 3.61 0.64
C SER A 267 13.05 3.33 1.48
N GLU A 268 12.01 2.73 0.88
CA GLU A 268 10.78 2.38 1.59
C GLU A 268 11.04 1.51 2.84
N GLN A 269 12.06 0.64 2.80
CA GLN A 269 12.45 -0.16 3.96
C GLN A 269 12.92 0.73 5.12
N TRP A 270 13.74 1.75 4.84
CA TRP A 270 14.17 2.71 5.86
C TRP A 270 13.00 3.54 6.38
N ILE A 271 12.09 3.97 5.50
CA ILE A 271 10.89 4.75 5.87
C ILE A 271 10.01 3.95 6.84
N GLU A 272 9.75 2.66 6.55
CA GLU A 272 8.96 1.78 7.43
C GLU A 272 9.66 1.54 8.79
N GLU A 273 10.99 1.41 8.81
CA GLU A 273 11.75 1.24 10.05
C GLU A 273 11.76 2.53 10.89
N ILE A 274 11.89 3.69 10.24
CA ILE A 274 11.83 5.01 10.89
C ILE A 274 10.43 5.28 11.44
N GLU A 275 9.37 4.98 10.67
CA GLU A 275 7.99 5.14 11.13
C GLU A 275 7.76 4.32 12.41
N LEU A 276 8.10 3.03 12.39
CA LEU A 276 7.91 2.14 13.53
C LEU A 276 8.75 2.58 14.73
N ALA A 277 10.01 2.97 14.52
CA ALA A 277 10.86 3.46 15.58
C ALA A 277 10.33 4.77 16.18
N SER A 278 9.83 5.69 15.36
CA SER A 278 9.23 6.94 15.82
C SER A 278 7.97 6.73 16.65
N LEU A 279 7.15 5.72 16.29
CA LEU A 279 5.98 5.36 17.07
C LEU A 279 6.33 4.81 18.46
N LEU A 280 7.50 4.18 18.59
CA LEU A 280 7.93 3.44 19.77
C LEU A 280 9.18 4.03 20.44
N HIS A 281 9.67 5.23 20.01
CA HIS A 281 10.92 5.78 20.54
C HIS A 281 10.93 5.93 22.06
N ASP A 282 9.79 6.28 22.61
CA ASP A 282 9.55 6.48 24.04
C ASP A 282 8.95 5.27 24.78
N VAL A 283 8.86 4.09 24.13
CA VAL A 283 8.25 2.89 24.76
C VAL A 283 8.93 2.50 26.06
N GLY A 284 10.21 2.80 26.21
CA GLY A 284 10.98 2.55 27.43
C GLY A 284 10.51 3.35 28.65
N LEU A 285 9.77 4.44 28.45
CA LEU A 285 9.18 5.21 29.54
C LEU A 285 8.16 4.40 30.37
N ILE A 286 7.55 3.38 29.78
CA ILE A 286 6.65 2.46 30.53
C ILE A 286 7.40 1.72 31.65
N GLY A 287 8.71 1.48 31.47
CA GLY A 287 9.56 0.82 32.46
C GLY A 287 10.18 1.75 33.49
N ILE A 288 9.87 3.05 33.46
CA ILE A 288 10.45 4.04 34.38
C ILE A 288 9.41 4.44 35.43
N GLU A 289 9.77 4.29 36.69
CA GLU A 289 8.93 4.75 37.78
C GLU A 289 8.85 6.28 37.83
N ALA A 290 7.66 6.81 38.14
CA ALA A 290 7.46 8.24 38.35
C ALA A 290 8.43 8.79 39.41
N PRO A 291 8.98 10.00 39.24
CA PRO A 291 9.88 10.61 40.22
C PRO A 291 9.22 10.72 41.59
N ASN A 292 9.95 10.34 42.64
CA ASN A 292 9.54 10.55 44.02
C ASN A 292 9.90 11.99 44.44
N GLU A 293 9.14 12.56 45.40
CA GLU A 293 9.36 13.93 45.90
C GLU A 293 10.76 14.16 46.54
N ILE A 294 11.54 13.10 46.77
CA ILE A 294 12.84 13.11 47.45
C ILE A 294 14.00 13.08 46.43
N GLU A 295 13.74 12.80 45.15
CA GLU A 295 14.80 12.62 44.16
C GLU A 295 15.38 13.94 43.67
N SER A 296 16.70 13.99 43.54
CA SER A 296 17.37 15.13 42.90
C SER A 296 17.09 15.22 41.39
N SER A 297 17.12 16.42 40.82
CA SER A 297 16.94 16.63 39.39
C SER A 297 17.96 15.86 38.54
N VAL A 298 19.13 15.55 39.08
CA VAL A 298 20.20 14.77 38.43
C VAL A 298 19.82 13.31 38.33
N GLU A 299 19.31 12.72 39.44
CA GLU A 299 18.86 11.32 39.48
C GLU A 299 17.64 11.08 38.58
N VAL A 300 16.69 12.01 38.57
CA VAL A 300 15.54 12.00 37.67
C VAL A 300 16.00 12.05 36.21
N SER A 301 16.96 12.93 35.89
CA SER A 301 17.49 13.04 34.53
C SER A 301 18.28 11.80 34.11
N ALA A 302 19.05 11.19 35.02
CA ALA A 302 19.79 9.96 34.74
C ALA A 302 18.84 8.78 34.47
N ARG A 303 17.81 8.63 35.32
CA ARG A 303 16.79 7.59 35.17
C ARG A 303 15.98 7.79 33.87
N PHE A 304 15.62 9.02 33.55
CA PHE A 304 14.92 9.32 32.30
C PHE A 304 15.72 8.89 31.06
N ARG A 305 17.05 9.03 31.09
CA ARG A 305 17.92 8.59 29.97
C ARG A 305 17.90 7.08 29.73
N GLU A 306 17.57 6.28 30.76
CA GLU A 306 17.51 4.82 30.60
C GLU A 306 16.34 4.36 29.69
N HIS A 307 15.32 5.22 29.40
CA HIS A 307 14.24 4.84 28.50
C HIS A 307 14.74 4.40 27.12
N THR A 308 15.83 4.98 26.62
CA THR A 308 16.39 4.60 25.31
C THR A 308 16.88 3.15 25.29
N ARG A 309 17.51 2.69 26.39
CA ARG A 309 17.99 1.31 26.55
C ARG A 309 16.82 0.35 26.77
N ILE A 310 15.94 0.68 27.71
CA ILE A 310 14.74 -0.11 28.02
C ILE A 310 13.89 -0.22 26.77
N GLY A 311 13.67 0.88 26.06
CA GLY A 311 12.93 0.91 24.80
C GLY A 311 13.55 0.03 23.73
N ALA A 312 14.86 0.12 23.52
CA ALA A 312 15.58 -0.73 22.59
C ALA A 312 15.46 -2.21 22.92
N ASP A 313 15.49 -2.57 24.22
CA ASP A 313 15.29 -3.96 24.67
C ASP A 313 13.86 -4.44 24.42
N ILE A 314 12.85 -3.61 24.68
CA ILE A 314 11.44 -3.93 24.40
C ILE A 314 11.21 -4.21 22.90
N VAL A 315 11.79 -3.39 22.02
CA VAL A 315 11.57 -3.52 20.57
C VAL A 315 12.56 -4.45 19.85
N ARG A 316 13.50 -5.07 20.58
CA ARG A 316 14.58 -5.92 20.01
C ARG A 316 14.08 -7.08 19.18
N GLU A 317 12.98 -7.72 19.64
CA GLU A 317 12.38 -8.89 18.98
C GLU A 317 11.48 -8.55 17.79
N LEU A 318 11.28 -7.26 17.48
CA LEU A 318 10.53 -6.87 16.31
C LEU A 318 11.29 -7.28 15.02
N PRO A 319 10.57 -7.70 13.96
CA PRO A 319 11.18 -8.26 12.76
C PRO A 319 11.90 -7.21 11.87
N ARG A 320 12.30 -6.07 12.45
CA ARG A 320 12.96 -4.93 11.80
C ARG A 320 14.25 -4.59 12.55
N ARG A 321 15.40 -4.98 11.98
CA ARG A 321 16.71 -4.97 12.67
C ARG A 321 17.18 -3.58 13.13
N ASN A 322 16.78 -2.51 12.43
CA ASN A 322 17.25 -1.17 12.75
C ASN A 322 16.37 -0.44 13.77
N VAL A 323 15.13 -0.89 14.01
CA VAL A 323 14.20 -0.21 14.93
C VAL A 323 14.80 -0.07 16.32
N ALA A 324 15.36 -1.14 16.89
CA ALA A 324 16.00 -1.10 18.21
C ALA A 324 17.21 -0.15 18.24
N LYS A 325 18.01 -0.09 17.16
CA LYS A 325 19.13 0.85 17.06
C LYS A 325 18.66 2.31 16.97
N ILE A 326 17.58 2.56 16.26
CA ILE A 326 16.99 3.90 16.14
C ILE A 326 16.47 4.35 17.51
N VAL A 327 15.69 3.48 18.19
CA VAL A 327 15.17 3.75 19.54
C VAL A 327 16.28 3.95 20.56
N LEU A 328 17.38 3.17 20.49
CA LEU A 328 18.51 3.34 21.40
C LEU A 328 19.20 4.71 21.25
N HIS A 329 19.32 5.21 20.00
CA HIS A 329 20.19 6.33 19.66
C HIS A 329 19.47 7.62 19.26
N HIS A 330 18.14 7.74 19.46
CA HIS A 330 17.39 8.92 19.02
C HIS A 330 17.74 10.20 19.82
N HIS A 331 18.39 10.08 20.96
CA HIS A 331 18.90 11.20 21.74
C HIS A 331 20.42 11.44 21.56
N GLU A 332 21.06 10.77 20.60
CA GLU A 332 22.43 11.15 20.20
C GLU A 332 22.44 12.50 19.49
N LYS A 333 23.48 13.30 19.75
CA LYS A 333 23.66 14.59 19.11
C LYS A 333 24.77 14.50 18.06
N TYR A 334 24.60 15.20 16.97
CA TYR A 334 25.51 15.13 15.83
C TYR A 334 26.97 15.44 16.18
N ASP A 335 27.22 16.29 17.22
CA ASP A 335 28.52 16.65 17.75
C ASP A 335 29.09 15.62 18.75
N GLY A 336 28.37 14.56 19.11
CA GLY A 336 28.79 13.53 20.05
C GLY A 336 28.50 13.85 21.52
N THR A 337 27.77 14.93 21.82
CA THR A 337 27.41 15.29 23.21
C THR A 337 26.10 14.67 23.68
N GLY A 338 25.50 13.77 22.87
CA GLY A 338 24.27 13.05 23.14
C GLY A 338 24.47 11.82 24.07
N TYR A 339 23.43 11.00 24.14
CA TYR A 339 23.41 9.75 24.90
C TYR A 339 22.62 8.66 24.17
N PRO A 340 22.78 7.37 24.48
CA PRO A 340 23.53 6.79 25.60
C PRO A 340 24.98 6.47 25.26
N SER A 341 25.43 6.56 24.00
CA SER A 341 26.74 6.07 23.54
C SER A 341 27.73 7.17 23.17
N GLY A 342 27.26 8.43 23.01
CA GLY A 342 28.09 9.55 22.58
C GLY A 342 28.56 9.43 21.14
N LEU A 343 27.74 8.81 20.27
CA LEU A 343 28.04 8.65 18.83
C LEU A 343 28.10 10.02 18.15
N ARG A 344 28.94 10.14 17.12
CA ARG A 344 29.17 11.41 16.42
C ARG A 344 28.94 11.26 14.92
N GLY A 345 28.28 12.26 14.33
CA GLY A 345 28.15 12.35 12.87
C GLY A 345 27.46 11.13 12.28
N ASP A 346 28.12 10.49 11.31
CA ASP A 346 27.60 9.31 10.59
C ASP A 346 27.67 8.00 11.40
N GLU A 347 28.27 7.98 12.58
CA GLU A 347 28.18 6.84 13.51
C GLU A 347 26.76 6.67 14.05
N ILE A 348 25.98 7.78 14.13
CA ILE A 348 24.59 7.76 14.54
C ILE A 348 23.76 7.16 13.39
N PRO A 349 22.95 6.12 13.64
CA PRO A 349 22.05 5.57 12.63
C PRO A 349 21.20 6.65 11.96
N ILE A 350 21.06 6.63 10.63
CA ILE A 350 20.32 7.67 9.90
C ILE A 350 18.89 7.84 10.42
N GLY A 351 18.21 6.72 10.76
CA GLY A 351 16.89 6.78 11.33
C GLY A 351 16.82 7.49 12.68
N ALA A 352 17.84 7.33 13.53
CA ALA A 352 17.93 8.01 14.82
C ALA A 352 18.09 9.52 14.63
N ARG A 353 18.94 9.94 13.68
CA ARG A 353 19.08 11.37 13.31
C ARG A 353 17.76 11.98 12.82
N VAL A 354 16.97 11.21 12.04
CA VAL A 354 15.66 11.65 11.56
C VAL A 354 14.67 11.78 12.70
N VAL A 355 14.60 10.77 13.61
CA VAL A 355 13.70 10.79 14.76
C VAL A 355 14.02 11.96 15.69
N ALA A 356 15.31 12.22 15.98
CA ALA A 356 15.75 13.33 16.82
C ALA A 356 15.25 14.69 16.31
N VAL A 357 15.32 14.93 15.00
CA VAL A 357 14.83 16.18 14.39
C VAL A 357 13.29 16.24 14.47
N ALA A 358 12.61 15.15 14.15
CA ALA A 358 11.14 15.08 14.15
C ALA A 358 10.55 15.27 15.57
N GLU A 359 11.18 14.68 16.58
CA GLU A 359 10.79 14.81 17.99
C GLU A 359 10.89 16.25 18.48
N VAL A 360 12.06 16.90 18.25
CA VAL A 360 12.24 18.29 18.66
C VAL A 360 11.33 19.23 17.87
N PHE A 361 11.07 18.95 16.59
CA PHE A 361 10.11 19.70 15.79
C PHE A 361 8.71 19.62 16.39
N ASP A 362 8.21 18.43 16.72
CA ASP A 362 6.92 18.26 17.38
C ASP A 362 6.87 18.94 18.74
N SER A 363 7.93 18.81 19.56
CA SER A 363 8.02 19.43 20.89
C SER A 363 7.94 20.95 20.83
N ILE A 364 8.56 21.59 19.85
CA ILE A 364 8.50 23.05 19.65
C ILE A 364 7.08 23.48 19.26
N LEU A 365 6.45 22.73 18.36
CA LEU A 365 5.08 23.04 17.90
C LEU A 365 4.03 22.84 19.00
N ALA A 366 4.21 21.82 19.82
CA ALA A 366 3.31 21.54 20.95
C ALA A 366 3.49 22.48 22.14
N GLY A 367 4.51 23.37 22.13
CA GLY A 367 4.81 24.21 23.29
C GLY A 367 5.37 23.43 24.48
N GLY A 368 5.97 22.27 24.23
CA GLY A 368 6.43 21.30 25.25
C GLY A 368 7.62 21.76 26.12
N PHE A 369 8.21 22.92 25.88
CA PHE A 369 9.22 23.47 26.77
C PHE A 369 8.58 24.30 27.87
N PRO A 370 9.02 24.21 29.14
CA PRO A 370 8.51 25.00 30.24
C PRO A 370 8.51 26.51 29.87
N ASN A 371 7.36 27.18 29.97
CA ASN A 371 7.12 28.58 29.64
C ASN A 371 7.20 28.95 28.13
N SER A 372 7.14 28.00 27.21
CA SER A 372 7.08 28.30 25.78
C SER A 372 5.64 28.25 25.25
N GLN A 373 5.24 29.25 24.47
CA GLN A 373 4.03 29.15 23.65
C GLN A 373 4.31 28.27 22.44
N ALA A 374 3.28 27.56 21.94
CA ALA A 374 3.35 26.84 20.67
C ALA A 374 3.82 27.79 19.55
N ARG A 375 4.75 27.34 18.72
CA ARG A 375 5.37 28.14 17.65
C ARG A 375 4.88 27.68 16.29
N SER A 376 4.98 28.58 15.31
CA SER A 376 4.72 28.22 13.92
C SER A 376 5.76 27.22 13.38
N MET A 377 5.43 26.51 12.31
CA MET A 377 6.38 25.59 11.66
C MET A 377 7.66 26.28 11.20
N THR A 378 7.54 27.51 10.70
CA THR A 378 8.69 28.31 10.27
C THR A 378 9.61 28.69 11.43
N GLU A 379 9.07 29.00 12.59
CA GLU A 379 9.84 29.27 13.81
C GLU A 379 10.52 28.01 14.33
N ALA A 380 9.81 26.87 14.30
CA ALA A 380 10.37 25.56 14.70
C ALA A 380 11.52 25.16 13.78
N ALA A 381 11.33 25.22 12.45
CA ALA A 381 12.37 24.93 11.47
C ALA A 381 13.58 25.86 11.64
N SER A 382 13.36 27.16 11.88
CA SER A 382 14.44 28.11 12.11
C SER A 382 15.23 27.81 13.39
N ALA A 383 14.55 27.37 14.45
CA ALA A 383 15.21 26.96 15.70
C ALA A 383 16.10 25.71 15.49
N ILE A 384 15.57 24.70 14.78
CA ILE A 384 16.30 23.47 14.48
C ILE A 384 17.50 23.76 13.56
N ARG A 385 17.32 24.65 12.55
CA ARG A 385 18.39 25.04 11.62
C ARG A 385 19.59 25.68 12.33
N ARG A 386 19.37 26.44 13.42
CA ARG A 386 20.47 27.02 14.23
C ARG A 386 21.32 25.96 14.95
N GLU A 387 20.77 24.80 15.17
CA GLU A 387 21.45 23.66 15.82
C GLU A 387 22.01 22.63 14.81
N ALA A 388 21.90 22.90 13.51
CA ALA A 388 22.47 22.06 12.46
C ALA A 388 24.00 21.98 12.58
N GLY A 389 24.54 20.77 12.49
CA GLY A 389 25.98 20.49 12.69
C GLY A 389 26.40 20.36 14.14
N ARG A 390 25.54 20.72 15.09
CA ARG A 390 25.75 20.57 16.54
C ARG A 390 24.83 19.48 17.11
N SER A 391 23.57 19.79 17.30
CA SER A 391 22.58 18.82 17.80
C SER A 391 22.05 17.92 16.69
N PHE A 392 21.90 18.43 15.47
CA PHE A 392 21.23 17.76 14.35
C PHE A 392 22.12 17.62 13.12
N ASP A 393 21.91 16.53 12.37
CA ASP A 393 22.52 16.34 11.04
C ASP A 393 21.98 17.41 10.07
N PRO A 394 22.85 18.22 9.43
CA PRO A 394 22.41 19.22 8.48
C PRO A 394 21.56 18.68 7.33
N ARG A 395 21.84 17.45 6.84
CA ARG A 395 21.07 16.80 5.76
C ARG A 395 19.63 16.50 6.19
N VAL A 396 19.44 16.10 7.45
CA VAL A 396 18.11 15.83 8.00
C VAL A 396 17.34 17.14 8.20
N VAL A 397 18.02 18.19 8.64
CA VAL A 397 17.44 19.53 8.79
C VAL A 397 16.99 20.07 7.43
N ASP A 398 17.79 19.89 6.38
CA ASP A 398 17.40 20.28 5.01
C ASP A 398 16.19 19.47 4.53
N GLY A 399 16.11 18.17 4.85
CA GLY A 399 14.95 17.33 4.58
C GLY A 399 13.68 17.81 5.27
N LEU A 400 13.76 18.26 6.54
CA LEU A 400 12.63 18.88 7.25
C LEU A 400 12.16 20.16 6.54
N VAL A 401 13.09 21.04 6.18
CA VAL A 401 12.75 22.30 5.51
C VAL A 401 12.09 22.04 4.16
N SER A 402 12.65 21.12 3.36
CA SER A 402 12.02 20.69 2.09
C SER A 402 10.63 20.13 2.29
N ALA A 403 10.39 19.32 3.32
CA ALA A 403 9.07 18.76 3.61
C ALA A 403 8.03 19.82 4.00
N ILE A 404 8.45 20.91 4.63
CA ILE A 404 7.60 22.07 4.93
C ILE A 404 7.33 22.87 3.67
N GLU A 405 8.35 23.21 2.89
CA GLU A 405 8.26 24.01 1.68
C GLU A 405 7.44 23.34 0.56
N SER A 406 7.56 22.01 0.43
CA SER A 406 6.76 21.21 -0.51
C SER A 406 5.31 20.99 -0.07
N GLY A 407 4.94 21.40 1.15
CA GLY A 407 3.60 21.24 1.71
C GLY A 407 3.25 19.79 2.05
N VAL A 408 4.25 18.92 2.22
CA VAL A 408 4.07 17.53 2.70
C VAL A 408 3.73 17.54 4.18
N ILE A 409 4.34 18.44 4.96
CA ILE A 409 3.96 18.75 6.33
C ILE A 409 3.10 20.01 6.29
N LEU A 410 1.82 19.89 6.69
CA LEU A 410 0.88 21.02 6.71
C LEU A 410 0.76 21.61 8.12
N GLU A 411 0.54 22.93 8.20
CA GLU A 411 0.20 23.58 9.48
C GLU A 411 -1.07 22.96 10.07
N PRO A 412 -1.01 22.52 11.34
CA PRO A 412 -2.18 21.95 11.99
C PRO A 412 -3.22 23.04 12.24
N ASN A 413 -4.44 22.87 11.72
CA ASN A 413 -5.60 23.68 12.09
C ASN A 413 -6.00 23.48 13.57
N ASN A 414 -5.54 22.38 14.19
CA ASN A 414 -5.56 22.03 15.62
C ASN A 414 -4.40 21.08 15.90
N LEU A 415 -3.75 21.21 17.06
CA LEU A 415 -2.63 20.35 17.49
C LEU A 415 -2.95 18.83 17.54
N GLU A 416 -4.23 18.45 17.44
CA GLU A 416 -4.68 17.07 17.33
C GLU A 416 -4.57 16.46 15.92
N GLU A 417 -4.36 17.27 14.89
CA GLU A 417 -4.37 16.82 13.49
C GLU A 417 -3.12 17.26 12.71
N TYR A 418 -1.97 16.68 13.04
CA TYR A 418 -0.84 16.61 12.12
C TYR A 418 -1.21 15.64 10.98
N ARG A 419 -1.70 16.15 9.86
CA ARG A 419 -1.90 15.34 8.65
C ARG A 419 -0.72 15.55 7.70
N VAL A 420 0.07 14.52 7.51
CA VAL A 420 0.79 14.32 6.26
C VAL A 420 -0.27 14.12 5.18
N THR A 421 -0.16 14.84 4.07
CA THR A 421 -1.13 14.79 2.97
C THR A 421 -1.54 13.37 2.63
N SER A 422 -2.80 13.17 2.37
CA SER A 422 -3.61 11.96 2.38
C SER A 422 -3.12 10.72 1.62
N ASP A 423 -2.00 10.78 0.95
CA ASP A 423 -1.39 9.63 0.27
C ASP A 423 -0.64 8.68 1.22
N LEU A 424 -0.56 9.04 2.52
CA LEU A 424 0.25 8.36 3.54
C LEU A 424 -0.55 7.64 4.63
N GLN A 425 -1.87 7.81 4.70
CA GLN A 425 -2.67 7.06 5.64
C GLN A 425 -2.99 5.67 5.09
N PRO A 426 -2.70 4.58 5.85
CA PRO A 426 -3.44 3.36 5.67
C PRO A 426 -4.90 3.70 6.00
N ARG A 427 -5.77 3.74 5.00
CA ARG A 427 -7.21 3.95 5.21
C ARG A 427 -7.73 2.83 6.11
N SER A 428 -7.68 3.07 7.43
CA SER A 428 -8.44 2.30 8.39
C SER A 428 -9.92 2.51 8.09
N ALA A 429 -10.56 1.39 7.79
CA ALA A 429 -11.97 1.13 7.76
C ALA A 429 -12.84 2.22 8.43
N GLN A 430 -13.58 2.97 7.61
CA GLN A 430 -14.88 3.46 8.00
C GLN A 430 -15.92 2.67 7.22
N GLY A 431 -16.73 1.89 7.99
CA GLY A 431 -18.07 1.40 7.73
C GLY A 431 -18.30 0.48 6.52
#